data_a068710287e9d882849a180f6d243b5e
#
_entry.id   a068710287e9d882849a180f6d243b5e
#
_cell.length_a   1.000
_cell.length_b   1.000
_cell.length_c   1.000
_cell.angle_alpha   90.00
_cell.angle_beta   90.00
_cell.angle_gamma   90.00
#
_symmetry.space_group_name_H-M   'P 1'
#
loop_
_entity.id
_entity.type
_entity.pdbx_description
1 polymer ?
#
loop_
_entity_poly.entity_id
_entity_poly.type
_entity_poly.pdbx_seq_one_letter_code
_entity_poly.pdbx_strand_id
1 'polypeptide(L)'
;MESETAPLETGLTIADAARASGLSVHTLRYYERAGLIGDVDRASSGHRRYSETDMAWVETIRCLRATGMPIARIRRYYELVRTGRHERERLALLEEHRESVRAQLAEVQGHLAFVERKIATYEELIDG
;
A
#
# COMPACT_ATOMS: atom_id res chain seq x y z
N MET A 1 -16.02 -9.65 30.90
CA MET A 1 -15.60 -9.52 30.41
C MET A 1 -14.64 -9.51 29.91
N GLU A 2 -14.23 -9.74 29.50
CA GLU A 2 -13.23 -9.78 29.06
C GLU A 2 -12.64 -8.95 28.32
N SER A 3 -13.08 -8.46 27.89
CA SER A 3 -12.55 -7.48 27.20
C SER A 3 -11.47 -6.83 27.82
N GLU A 4 -11.14 -7.25 28.84
CA GLU A 4 -10.12 -6.64 29.47
C GLU A 4 -8.85 -7.04 29.00
N THR A 5 -8.73 -7.69 27.90
CA THR A 5 -7.45 -7.96 27.32
C THR A 5 -6.60 -6.77 27.39
N ALA A 6 -5.39 -6.87 27.74
CA ALA A 6 -4.46 -5.77 27.81
C ALA A 6 -4.41 -5.10 26.45
N PRO A 7 -4.41 -3.78 26.39
CA PRO A 7 -4.39 -3.09 25.11
C PRO A 7 -3.23 -3.52 24.22
N LEU A 8 -2.07 -3.82 24.79
CA LEU A 8 -0.92 -4.23 24.00
C LEU A 8 -1.09 -5.60 23.39
N GLU A 9 -2.10 -6.36 23.85
CA GLU A 9 -2.34 -7.67 23.28
C GLU A 9 -3.35 -7.62 22.16
N THR A 10 -3.96 -6.46 21.89
CA THR A 10 -4.87 -6.34 20.76
C THR A 10 -4.08 -6.02 19.52
N GLY A 11 -4.71 -6.14 18.37
CA GLY A 11 -4.02 -5.92 17.12
C GLY A 11 -3.42 -7.20 16.60
N LEU A 12 -2.85 -7.13 15.42
CA LEU A 12 -2.35 -8.30 14.72
C LEU A 12 -0.85 -8.48 14.97
N THR A 13 -0.43 -9.74 15.06
CA THR A 13 0.99 -10.04 15.00
C THR A 13 1.49 -9.70 13.60
N ILE A 14 2.81 -9.62 13.44
CA ILE A 14 3.36 -9.36 12.12
C ILE A 14 2.99 -10.47 11.14
N ALA A 15 2.90 -11.72 11.61
CA ALA A 15 2.50 -12.82 10.73
C ALA A 15 1.07 -12.65 10.27
N ASP A 16 0.17 -12.27 11.18
CA ASP A 16 -1.22 -12.03 10.82
C ASP A 16 -1.37 -10.81 9.94
N ALA A 17 -0.58 -9.76 10.21
CA ALA A 17 -0.60 -8.56 9.37
C ALA A 17 -0.13 -8.88 7.95
N ALA A 18 0.86 -9.74 7.82
CA ALA A 18 1.33 -10.17 6.51
C ALA A 18 0.22 -10.89 5.74
N ARG A 19 -0.47 -11.81 6.42
CA ARG A 19 -1.57 -12.53 5.77
C ARG A 19 -2.69 -11.59 5.36
N ALA A 20 -3.04 -10.66 6.23
CA ALA A 20 -4.15 -9.74 5.97
C ALA A 20 -3.83 -8.77 4.84
N SER A 21 -2.59 -8.36 4.71
CA SER A 21 -2.19 -7.36 3.71
C SER A 21 -1.73 -7.96 2.40
N GLY A 22 -1.42 -9.26 2.39
CA GLY A 22 -0.84 -9.89 1.21
C GLY A 22 0.63 -9.60 1.05
N LEU A 23 1.27 -9.00 2.05
CA LEU A 23 2.71 -8.70 2.01
C LEU A 23 3.45 -9.71 2.87
N SER A 24 4.76 -9.86 2.62
CA SER A 24 5.57 -10.74 3.43
C SER A 24 5.98 -10.05 4.73
N VAL A 25 6.33 -10.87 5.72
CA VAL A 25 6.88 -10.34 6.97
C VAL A 25 8.13 -9.51 6.67
N HIS A 26 8.94 -9.98 5.73
CA HIS A 26 10.17 -9.26 5.34
C HIS A 26 9.83 -7.86 4.82
N THR A 27 8.80 -7.74 3.99
CA THR A 27 8.40 -6.45 3.44
C THR A 27 7.89 -5.52 4.54
N LEU A 28 7.10 -6.05 5.47
CA LEU A 28 6.59 -5.23 6.57
C LEU A 28 7.74 -4.71 7.43
N ARG A 29 8.74 -5.54 7.72
CA ARG A 29 9.91 -5.11 8.46
C ARG A 29 10.70 -4.06 7.69
N TYR A 30 10.79 -4.21 6.37
CA TYR A 30 11.45 -3.21 5.54
C TYR A 30 10.72 -1.86 5.64
N TYR A 31 9.38 -1.87 5.61
CA TYR A 31 8.61 -0.64 5.73
C TYR A 31 8.93 0.08 7.04
N GLU A 32 9.06 -0.66 8.12
CA GLU A 32 9.41 -0.05 9.39
C GLU A 32 10.82 0.55 9.36
N ARG A 33 11.77 -0.19 8.83
CA ARG A 33 13.15 0.27 8.78
C ARG A 33 13.29 1.48 7.86
N ALA A 34 12.51 1.53 6.80
CA ALA A 34 12.60 2.60 5.82
C ALA A 34 11.87 3.87 6.26
N GLY A 35 11.20 3.84 7.41
CA GLY A 35 10.48 5.01 7.88
C GLY A 35 9.16 5.24 7.18
N LEU A 36 8.59 4.22 6.56
CA LEU A 36 7.31 4.33 5.88
C LEU A 36 6.15 4.11 6.82
N ILE A 37 6.42 3.48 7.96
CA ILE A 37 5.43 3.26 8.98
C ILE A 37 6.15 3.53 10.30
N GLY A 38 5.44 4.12 11.24
CA GLY A 38 6.07 4.51 12.50
C GLY A 38 6.21 3.35 13.46
N ASP A 39 6.52 3.69 14.70
CA ASP A 39 6.66 2.68 15.72
C ASP A 39 5.33 1.97 15.90
N VAL A 40 5.36 0.66 15.77
CA VAL A 40 4.19 -0.17 15.96
C VAL A 40 4.15 -0.58 17.42
N ASP A 41 2.95 -0.53 18.01
CA ASP A 41 2.80 -0.91 19.42
C ASP A 41 3.27 -2.34 19.62
N ARG A 42 3.82 -2.60 20.80
CA ARG A 42 4.31 -3.92 21.14
C ARG A 42 3.49 -4.52 22.25
N ALA A 43 3.30 -5.82 22.20
CA ALA A 43 2.67 -6.54 23.29
C ALA A 43 3.63 -6.58 24.47
N SER A 44 3.13 -7.03 25.62
CA SER A 44 3.96 -7.13 26.81
C SER A 44 5.15 -8.06 26.60
N SER A 45 5.06 -8.96 25.63
CA SER A 45 6.17 -9.84 25.27
C SER A 45 7.26 -9.15 24.45
N GLY A 46 7.03 -7.89 24.05
CA GLY A 46 7.96 -7.17 23.21
C GLY A 46 7.72 -7.33 21.72
N HIS A 47 6.76 -8.17 21.34
CA HIS A 47 6.44 -8.35 19.91
C HIS A 47 5.53 -7.26 19.43
N ARG A 48 5.64 -6.94 18.14
CA ARG A 48 4.87 -5.86 17.54
C ARG A 48 3.42 -6.27 17.37
N ARG A 49 2.53 -5.28 17.49
CA ARG A 49 1.11 -5.47 17.29
C ARG A 49 0.62 -4.39 16.34
N TYR A 50 0.04 -4.79 15.24
CA TYR A 50 -0.46 -3.86 14.22
C TYR A 50 -1.92 -3.55 14.52
N SER A 51 -2.21 -2.28 14.80
CA SER A 51 -3.58 -1.81 15.06
C SER A 51 -4.33 -1.66 13.75
N GLU A 52 -5.64 -1.36 13.84
CA GLU A 52 -6.42 -1.06 12.65
C GLU A 52 -5.84 0.13 11.89
N THR A 53 -5.39 1.15 12.62
CA THR A 53 -4.78 2.31 11.98
C THR A 53 -3.50 1.91 11.26
N ASP A 54 -2.69 1.07 11.91
CA ASP A 54 -1.47 0.57 11.28
C ASP A 54 -1.79 -0.21 10.01
N MET A 55 -2.81 -1.05 10.05
CA MET A 55 -3.17 -1.86 8.88
C MET A 55 -3.70 -1.00 7.74
N ALA A 56 -4.47 0.04 8.07
CA ALA A 56 -4.93 0.98 7.04
C ALA A 56 -3.74 1.67 6.39
N TRP A 57 -2.73 2.02 7.18
CA TRP A 57 -1.54 2.66 6.64
C TRP A 57 -0.71 1.69 5.80
N VAL A 58 -0.62 0.43 6.23
CA VAL A 58 0.05 -0.60 5.43
C VAL A 58 -0.61 -0.73 4.05
N GLU A 59 -1.94 -0.70 4.01
CA GLU A 59 -2.64 -0.78 2.74
C GLU A 59 -2.35 0.44 1.86
N THR A 60 -2.26 1.62 2.47
CA THR A 60 -1.89 2.83 1.75
C THR A 60 -0.51 2.69 1.13
N ILE A 61 0.47 2.24 1.92
CA ILE A 61 1.84 2.05 1.41
C ILE A 61 1.84 1.04 0.28
N ARG A 62 1.09 -0.06 0.45
CA ARG A 62 1.04 -1.10 -0.56
C ARG A 62 0.54 -0.55 -1.89
N CYS A 63 -0.53 0.25 -1.85
CA CYS A 63 -1.09 0.85 -3.05
C CYS A 63 -0.11 1.84 -3.69
N LEU A 64 0.48 2.70 -2.89
CA LEU A 64 1.39 3.72 -3.42
C LEU A 64 2.62 3.07 -4.05
N ARG A 65 3.16 2.03 -3.40
CA ARG A 65 4.30 1.31 -3.95
C ARG A 65 3.95 0.56 -5.23
N ALA A 66 2.79 -0.09 -5.24
CA ALA A 66 2.36 -0.86 -6.40
C ALA A 66 2.18 0.03 -7.62
N THR A 67 1.86 1.30 -7.41
CA THR A 67 1.65 2.23 -8.51
C THR A 67 2.84 3.15 -8.73
N GLY A 68 3.97 2.84 -8.10
CA GLY A 68 5.25 3.46 -8.47
C GLY A 68 5.67 4.69 -7.70
N MET A 69 5.01 5.01 -6.59
CA MET A 69 5.47 6.16 -5.81
C MET A 69 6.83 5.83 -5.18
N PRO A 70 7.84 6.69 -5.37
CA PRO A 70 9.16 6.43 -4.77
C PRO A 70 9.08 6.41 -3.25
N ILE A 71 9.96 5.61 -2.66
CA ILE A 71 10.02 5.46 -1.20
C ILE A 71 10.14 6.81 -0.51
N ALA A 72 10.98 7.70 -1.03
CA ALA A 72 11.18 9.01 -0.39
C ALA A 72 9.88 9.81 -0.34
N ARG A 73 9.05 9.71 -1.38
CA ARG A 73 7.79 10.44 -1.40
C ARG A 73 6.76 9.82 -0.47
N ILE A 74 6.76 8.50 -0.35
CA ILE A 74 5.87 7.83 0.61
C ILE A 74 6.27 8.25 2.03
N ARG A 75 7.57 8.31 2.31
CA ARG A 75 8.06 8.75 3.61
C ARG A 75 7.62 10.18 3.88
N ARG A 76 7.71 11.05 2.88
CA ARG A 76 7.28 12.44 3.03
C ARG A 76 5.78 12.50 3.33
N TYR A 77 4.99 11.73 2.59
CA TYR A 77 3.55 11.69 2.81
C TYR A 77 3.24 11.21 4.23
N TYR A 78 3.91 10.15 4.66
CA TYR A 78 3.72 9.64 6.02
C TYR A 78 4.04 10.71 7.07
N GLU A 79 5.13 11.44 6.88
CA GLU A 79 5.51 12.51 7.82
C GLU A 79 4.43 13.58 7.88
N LEU A 80 3.89 13.98 6.75
CA LEU A 80 2.85 15.00 6.72
C LEU A 80 1.59 14.52 7.43
N VAL A 81 1.25 13.26 7.26
CA VAL A 81 0.08 12.70 7.94
C VAL A 81 0.33 12.60 9.44
N ARG A 82 1.51 12.12 9.82
CA ARG A 82 1.84 11.86 11.21
C ARG A 82 1.91 13.14 12.02
N THR A 83 2.43 14.22 11.44
CA THR A 83 2.59 15.47 12.16
C THR A 83 1.32 16.31 12.17
N GLY A 84 0.27 15.86 11.47
CA GLY A 84 -1.02 16.50 11.50
C GLY A 84 -1.12 17.71 10.59
N ARG A 85 -2.34 18.03 10.16
CA ARG A 85 -2.59 19.14 9.23
C ARG A 85 -1.86 18.91 7.92
N HIS A 86 -1.32 19.94 7.30
CA HIS A 86 -0.60 19.84 6.02
C HIS A 86 -1.48 19.31 4.90
N GLU A 87 -2.78 19.59 4.96
CA GLU A 87 -3.73 19.05 3.98
C GLU A 87 -3.36 19.43 2.55
N ARG A 88 -2.91 20.67 2.34
CA ARG A 88 -2.56 21.12 1.00
C ARG A 88 -1.37 20.36 0.44
N GLU A 89 -0.34 20.14 1.26
CA GLU A 89 0.81 19.38 0.81
C GLU A 89 0.47 17.92 0.57
N ARG A 90 -0.36 17.35 1.45
CA ARG A 90 -0.79 15.96 1.28
C ARG A 90 -1.59 15.81 -0.01
N LEU A 91 -2.49 16.75 -0.26
CA LEU A 91 -3.29 16.74 -1.48
C LEU A 91 -2.40 16.85 -2.71
N ALA A 92 -1.43 17.77 -2.68
CA ALA A 92 -0.55 17.97 -3.83
C ALA A 92 0.23 16.70 -4.17
N LEU A 93 0.73 16.01 -3.15
CA LEU A 93 1.45 14.75 -3.37
C LEU A 93 0.57 13.71 -4.02
N LEU A 94 -0.67 13.59 -3.55
CA LEU A 94 -1.58 12.60 -4.09
C LEU A 94 -2.06 12.97 -5.49
N GLU A 95 -2.27 14.26 -5.75
CA GLU A 95 -2.68 14.70 -7.08
C GLU A 95 -1.59 14.42 -8.11
N GLU A 96 -0.35 14.68 -7.73
CA GLU A 96 0.76 14.39 -8.62
C GLU A 96 0.86 12.89 -8.89
N HIS A 97 0.67 12.09 -7.86
CA HIS A 97 0.71 10.63 -8.01
C HIS A 97 -0.46 10.15 -8.89
N ARG A 98 -1.63 10.77 -8.74
CA ARG A 98 -2.78 10.41 -9.56
C ARG A 98 -2.46 10.57 -11.05
N GLU A 99 -1.77 11.64 -11.42
CA GLU A 99 -1.40 11.83 -12.82
C GLU A 99 -0.46 10.75 -13.31
N SER A 100 0.47 10.34 -12.45
CA SER A 100 1.37 9.24 -12.78
C SER A 100 0.60 7.94 -13.00
N VAL A 101 -0.38 7.66 -12.12
CA VAL A 101 -1.18 6.45 -12.24
C VAL A 101 -2.04 6.49 -13.49
N ARG A 102 -2.59 7.66 -13.81
CA ARG A 102 -3.38 7.82 -15.05
C ARG A 102 -2.54 7.52 -16.29
N ALA A 103 -1.30 7.98 -16.29
CA ALA A 103 -0.40 7.69 -17.41
C ALA A 103 -0.11 6.19 -17.51
N GLN A 104 0.10 5.52 -16.37
CA GLN A 104 0.30 4.08 -16.37
C GLN A 104 -0.92 3.35 -16.89
N LEU A 105 -2.11 3.80 -16.48
CA LEU A 105 -3.35 3.18 -16.92
C LEU A 105 -3.51 3.33 -18.42
N ALA A 106 -3.25 4.52 -18.96
CA ALA A 106 -3.37 4.77 -20.40
C ALA A 106 -2.42 3.86 -21.17
N GLU A 107 -1.20 3.67 -20.65
CA GLU A 107 -0.23 2.80 -21.30
C GLU A 107 -0.73 1.36 -21.35
N VAL A 108 -1.24 0.87 -20.24
CA VAL A 108 -1.77 -0.50 -20.19
C VAL A 108 -2.97 -0.64 -21.11
N GLN A 109 -3.83 0.38 -21.16
CA GLN A 109 -4.96 0.35 -22.06
C GLN A 109 -4.52 0.27 -23.53
N GLY A 110 -3.43 0.98 -23.88
CA GLY A 110 -2.87 0.88 -25.20
C GLY A 110 -2.36 -0.52 -25.53
N HIS A 111 -1.71 -1.15 -24.56
CA HIS A 111 -1.25 -2.52 -24.74
C HIS A 111 -2.43 -3.47 -24.89
N LEU A 112 -3.47 -3.28 -24.11
CA LEU A 112 -4.67 -4.10 -24.21
C LEU A 112 -5.29 -3.98 -25.61
N ALA A 113 -5.40 -2.76 -26.11
CA ALA A 113 -5.96 -2.54 -27.45
C ALA A 113 -5.13 -3.27 -28.51
N PHE A 114 -3.81 -3.27 -28.36
CA PHE A 114 -2.95 -4.00 -29.28
C PHE A 114 -3.23 -5.50 -29.24
N VAL A 115 -3.35 -6.05 -28.05
CA VAL A 115 -3.64 -7.48 -27.88
C VAL A 115 -4.99 -7.83 -28.49
N GLU A 116 -5.97 -6.96 -28.26
CA GLU A 116 -7.33 -7.20 -28.78
C GLU A 116 -7.35 -7.18 -30.31
N ARG A 117 -6.56 -6.31 -30.93
CA ARG A 117 -6.45 -6.32 -32.38
C ARG A 117 -5.84 -7.62 -32.90
N LYS A 118 -4.85 -8.15 -32.18
CA LYS A 118 -4.26 -9.43 -32.55
C LYS A 118 -5.27 -10.56 -32.44
N ILE A 119 -6.07 -10.55 -31.38
CA ILE A 119 -7.12 -11.55 -31.20
C ILE A 119 -8.10 -11.49 -32.36
N ALA A 120 -8.55 -10.28 -32.72
CA ALA A 120 -9.49 -10.13 -33.82
C ALA A 120 -8.94 -10.67 -35.13
N THR A 121 -7.64 -10.44 -35.37
CA THR A 121 -6.99 -10.95 -36.58
C THR A 121 -7.05 -12.49 -36.63
N TYR A 122 -6.73 -13.13 -35.49
CA TYR A 122 -6.74 -14.60 -35.47
C TYR A 122 -8.15 -15.17 -35.56
N GLU A 123 -9.12 -14.46 -34.95
CA GLU A 123 -10.51 -14.90 -35.08
C GLU A 123 -10.97 -14.88 -36.54
N GLU A 124 -10.57 -13.85 -37.29
CA GLU A 124 -10.88 -13.82 -38.72
C GLU A 124 -10.20 -14.94 -39.48
N LEU A 125 -8.94 -15.21 -39.13
CA LEU A 125 -8.22 -16.30 -39.82
C LEU A 125 -8.85 -17.66 -39.57
N ILE A 126 -9.35 -17.88 -38.37
CA ILE A 126 -9.97 -19.14 -38.02
C ILE A 126 -11.33 -19.28 -38.67
N ASP A 127 -12.13 -18.23 -38.65
CA ASP A 127 -13.49 -18.26 -39.18
C ASP A 127 -13.53 -18.10 -40.69
N GLY A 128 -12.55 -17.47 -41.25
CA GLY A 128 -12.46 -17.30 -42.68
C GLY A 128 -11.85 -18.45 -43.34
#